data_ab030d3bc7d8659d301b3681bc547753
#
_entry.id   ab030d3bc7d8659d301b3681bc547753
#
_cell.length_a   1.000
_cell.length_b   1.000
_cell.length_c   1.000
_cell.angle_alpha   90.00
_cell.angle_beta   90.00
_cell.angle_gamma   90.00
#
_symmetry.space_group_name_H-M   'P 1'
#
loop_
_entity.id
_entity.type
_entity.pdbx_description
1 polymer ?
#
loop_
_entity_poly.entity_id
_entity_poly.type
_entity_poly.pdbx_seq_one_letter_code
_entity_poly.pdbx_strand_id
1 'polypeptide(L)' 'MEKNLESLLADVLQIPIATITDELSMKDLEVWDSLKHMELIATLEDRLDIQLTFDEIVAMRSVGDIKRVLNGRGKATS' A
#
# COMPACT_ATOMS: atom_id res chain seq x y z
N MET A 1 -17.76 -3.28 -9.58
CA MET A 1 -16.75 -2.26 -9.24
C MET A 1 -15.51 -2.92 -8.71
N GLU A 2 -14.41 -2.64 -9.34
CA GLU A 2 -13.18 -3.26 -8.91
C GLU A 2 -12.56 -2.49 -7.76
N LYS A 3 -11.75 -3.20 -7.01
CA LYS A 3 -11.05 -2.60 -5.89
C LYS A 3 -9.85 -1.83 -6.40
N ASN A 4 -9.67 -0.65 -5.86
CA ASN A 4 -8.47 0.12 -6.17
C ASN A 4 -7.53 0.05 -4.97
N LEU A 5 -6.41 0.73 -5.09
CA LEU A 5 -5.39 0.69 -4.05
C LEU A 5 -5.91 1.23 -2.73
N GLU A 6 -6.69 2.30 -2.78
CA GLU A 6 -7.22 2.91 -1.56
C GLU A 6 -8.11 1.94 -0.80
N SER A 7 -8.97 1.20 -1.51
CA SER A 7 -9.81 0.19 -0.87
C SER A 7 -8.98 -0.89 -0.20
N LEU A 8 -7.94 -1.35 -0.88
CA LEU A 8 -7.07 -2.38 -0.34
C LEU A 8 -6.37 -1.89 0.93
N LEU A 9 -5.86 -0.67 0.89
CA LEU A 9 -5.19 -0.10 2.06
C LEU A 9 -6.14 0.06 3.22
N ALA A 10 -7.36 0.52 2.94
CA ALA A 10 -8.35 0.69 4.00
C ALA A 10 -8.69 -0.65 4.65
N ASP A 11 -8.80 -1.71 3.84
CA ASP A 11 -9.08 -3.04 4.36
C ASP A 11 -7.95 -3.56 5.24
N VAL A 12 -6.71 -3.44 4.77
CA VAL A 12 -5.57 -3.96 5.49
C VAL A 12 -5.32 -3.16 6.77
N LEU A 13 -5.36 -1.85 6.66
CA LEU A 13 -5.06 -0.98 7.79
C LEU A 13 -6.25 -0.80 8.71
N GLN A 14 -7.44 -1.22 8.27
CA GLN A 14 -8.67 -1.12 9.06
C GLN A 14 -8.99 0.32 9.43
N ILE A 15 -8.93 1.19 8.45
CA ILE A 15 -9.24 2.60 8.61
C ILE A 15 -10.24 3.00 7.53
N PRO A 16 -10.97 4.10 7.74
CA PRO A 16 -11.91 4.56 6.71
C PRO A 16 -11.18 4.93 5.42
N ILE A 17 -11.77 4.57 4.30
CA ILE A 17 -11.14 4.84 3.01
C ILE A 17 -10.96 6.35 2.80
N ALA A 18 -11.81 7.15 3.41
CA ALA A 18 -11.72 8.60 3.26
C ALA A 18 -10.44 9.18 3.86
N THR A 19 -9.80 8.45 4.77
CA THR A 19 -8.52 8.90 5.34
C THR A 19 -7.32 8.57 4.45
N ILE A 20 -7.51 7.79 3.40
CA ILE A 20 -6.41 7.38 2.54
C ILE A 20 -6.11 8.51 1.57
N THR A 21 -5.00 9.20 1.79
CA THR A 21 -4.51 10.24 0.89
C THR A 21 -3.08 9.91 0.50
N ASP A 22 -2.58 10.54 -0.54
CA ASP A 22 -1.21 10.28 -0.99
C ASP A 22 -0.19 10.64 0.09
N GLU A 23 -0.50 11.61 0.93
CA GLU A 23 0.41 12.05 1.98
C GLU A 23 0.41 11.14 3.20
N LEU A 24 -0.58 10.28 3.32
CA LEU A 24 -0.67 9.39 4.49
C LEU A 24 0.54 8.48 4.51
N SER A 25 1.22 8.42 5.65
CA SER A 25 2.45 7.65 5.76
C SER A 25 2.45 6.80 7.02
N MET A 26 3.43 5.92 7.11
CA MET A 26 3.56 5.02 8.26
C MET A 26 3.69 5.77 9.56
N LYS A 27 4.35 6.92 9.56
CA LYS A 27 4.54 7.67 10.80
C LYS A 27 3.28 8.42 11.23
N ASP A 28 2.28 8.50 10.37
CA ASP A 28 1.02 9.17 10.71
C ASP A 28 0.04 8.22 11.40
N LEU A 29 0.25 6.91 11.25
CA LEU A 29 -0.68 5.90 11.76
C LEU A 29 0.07 4.89 12.60
N GLU A 30 -0.30 4.78 13.88
CA GLU A 30 0.29 3.75 14.73
C GLU A 30 0.01 2.35 14.22
N VAL A 31 -1.16 2.15 13.63
CA VAL A 31 -1.53 0.82 13.14
C VAL A 31 -0.67 0.38 11.98
N TRP A 32 -0.10 1.30 11.25
CA TRP A 32 0.76 0.98 10.09
C TRP A 32 2.21 0.85 10.57
N ASP A 33 2.44 -0.20 11.35
CA ASP A 33 3.78 -0.52 11.83
C ASP A 33 4.43 -1.55 10.92
N SER A 34 5.59 -2.05 11.33
CA SER A 34 6.34 -3.00 10.51
C SER A 34 5.55 -4.27 10.21
N LEU A 35 4.85 -4.78 11.21
CA LEU A 35 4.07 -6.00 11.02
C LEU A 35 2.93 -5.75 10.04
N LYS A 36 2.21 -4.65 10.22
CA LYS A 36 1.12 -4.31 9.32
C LYS A 36 1.64 -4.04 7.92
N HIS A 37 2.83 -3.45 7.82
CA HIS A 37 3.44 -3.20 6.52
C HIS A 37 3.71 -4.50 5.76
N MET A 38 4.22 -5.51 6.47
CA MET A 38 4.45 -6.80 5.82
C MET A 38 3.16 -7.47 5.40
N GLU A 39 2.11 -7.32 6.20
CA GLU A 39 0.80 -7.81 5.82
C GLU A 39 0.29 -7.11 4.56
N LEU A 40 0.49 -5.80 4.49
CA LEU A 40 0.13 -5.01 3.33
C LEU A 40 0.88 -5.48 2.08
N ILE A 41 2.19 -5.69 2.23
CA ILE A 41 3.02 -6.14 1.12
C ILE A 41 2.52 -7.49 0.60
N ALA A 42 2.25 -8.44 1.51
CA ALA A 42 1.77 -9.75 1.10
C ALA A 42 0.45 -9.63 0.35
N THR A 43 -0.43 -8.75 0.81
CA THR A 43 -1.72 -8.55 0.17
C THR A 43 -1.54 -7.95 -1.23
N LEU A 44 -0.64 -6.99 -1.36
CA LEU A 44 -0.37 -6.38 -2.67
C LEU A 44 0.19 -7.41 -3.64
N GLU A 45 1.12 -8.22 -3.17
CA GLU A 45 1.72 -9.25 -4.04
C GLU A 45 0.67 -10.23 -4.51
N ASP A 46 -0.24 -10.62 -3.62
CA ASP A 46 -1.28 -11.57 -3.95
C ASP A 46 -2.31 -10.97 -4.92
N ARG A 47 -2.78 -9.77 -4.60
CA ARG A 47 -3.83 -9.14 -5.39
C ARG A 47 -3.38 -8.71 -6.77
N LEU A 48 -2.14 -8.25 -6.88
CA LEU A 48 -1.60 -7.74 -8.13
C LEU A 48 -0.74 -8.76 -8.85
N ASP A 49 -0.53 -9.92 -8.25
CA ASP A 49 0.28 -10.99 -8.85
C ASP A 49 1.68 -10.48 -9.19
N ILE A 50 2.34 -9.88 -8.22
CA ILE A 50 3.69 -9.35 -8.37
C ILE A 50 4.55 -9.80 -7.21
N GLN A 51 5.86 -9.64 -7.38
CA GLN A 51 6.81 -9.84 -6.30
C GLN A 51 7.58 -8.53 -6.12
N LEU A 52 7.61 -8.06 -4.88
CA LEU A 52 8.28 -6.81 -4.56
C LEU A 52 9.66 -7.11 -3.99
N THR A 53 10.64 -6.32 -4.40
CA THR A 53 11.99 -6.46 -3.87
C THR A 53 12.06 -5.82 -2.50
N PHE A 54 13.11 -6.17 -1.76
CA PHE A 54 13.32 -5.58 -0.45
C PHE A 54 13.42 -4.05 -0.55
N ASP A 55 14.14 -3.56 -1.55
CA ASP A 55 14.28 -2.12 -1.73
C ASP A 55 12.93 -1.45 -1.97
N GLU A 56 12.07 -2.10 -2.76
CA GLU A 56 10.74 -1.57 -3.00
C GLU A 56 9.90 -1.55 -1.74
N ILE A 57 9.98 -2.63 -0.95
CA ILE A 57 9.21 -2.71 0.28
C ILE A 57 9.61 -1.60 1.24
N VAL A 58 10.90 -1.36 1.37
CA VAL A 58 11.42 -0.33 2.26
C VAL A 58 11.03 1.06 1.79
N ALA A 59 10.94 1.26 0.47
CA ALA A 59 10.60 2.56 -0.10
C ALA A 59 9.13 2.91 0.03
N MET A 60 8.27 1.93 0.30
CA MET A 60 6.82 2.13 0.32
C MET A 60 6.35 2.61 1.69
N ARG A 61 6.72 3.83 2.05
CA ARG A 61 6.48 4.36 3.39
C ARG A 61 5.27 5.29 3.46
N SER A 62 4.67 5.60 2.33
CA SER A 62 3.46 6.41 2.26
C SER A 62 2.60 5.89 1.12
N VAL A 63 1.36 6.34 1.09
CA VAL A 63 0.46 5.93 0.00
C VAL A 63 1.03 6.39 -1.34
N GLY A 64 1.55 7.60 -1.39
CA GLY A 64 2.17 8.12 -2.62
C GLY A 64 3.36 7.30 -3.06
N ASP A 65 4.17 6.85 -2.10
CA ASP A 65 5.32 5.99 -2.40
C ASP A 65 4.87 4.66 -2.97
N ILE A 66 3.81 4.08 -2.40
CA ILE A 66 3.26 2.82 -2.90
C ILE A 66 2.81 2.98 -4.34
N LYS A 67 2.10 4.06 -4.64
CA LYS A 67 1.64 4.32 -5.99
C LYS A 67 2.81 4.48 -6.96
N ARG A 68 3.87 5.15 -6.51
CA ARG A 68 5.05 5.37 -7.36
C ARG A 68 5.72 4.05 -7.70
N VAL A 69 5.88 3.17 -6.71
CA VAL A 69 6.50 1.88 -6.93
C VAL A 69 5.66 1.04 -7.89
N LEU A 70 4.36 1.00 -7.67
CA LEU A 70 3.48 0.19 -8.52
C LEU A 70 3.41 0.74 -9.94
N ASN A 71 3.39 2.05 -10.10
CA ASN A 71 3.39 2.65 -11.42
C ASN A 71 4.69 2.34 -12.15
N GLY A 72 5.81 2.30 -11.44
CA GLY A 72 7.08 1.95 -12.03
C GLY A 72 7.11 0.52 -12.54
N ARG A 73 6.25 -0.33 -12.01
CA ARG A 73 6.13 -1.72 -12.46
C ARG A 73 5.08 -1.89 -13.54
N GLY A 74 4.42 -0.80 -13.94
CA GLY A 74 3.38 -0.88 -14.95
C GLY A 74 2.03 -1.31 -14.43
N LYS A 75 1.83 -1.26 -13.10
CA LYS A 75 0.55 -1.64 -12.50
C LYS A 75 -0.29 -0.41 -12.27
N ALA A 76 -1.56 -0.49 -12.64
CA ALA A 76 -2.51 0.58 -12.38
C ALA A 76 -2.79 0.65 -10.89
N THR A 77 -2.89 1.86 -10.34
CA THR A 77 -3.08 2.03 -8.91
C THR A 77 -4.47 2.52 -8.54
N SER A 78 -5.31 2.76 -9.48
CA SER A 78 -6.70 3.14 -9.16
C SER A 78 -7.58 3.05 -10.37
#